data_815aadd5143fbec20ff9ae58e6c65e04
#
_entry.id   815aadd5143fbec20ff9ae58e6c65e04
#
_cell.length_a   1.000
_cell.length_b   1.000
_cell.length_c   1.000
_cell.angle_alpha   90.00
_cell.angle_beta   90.00
_cell.angle_gamma   90.00
#
_symmetry.space_group_name_H-M   'P 1'
#
loop_
_entity.id
_entity.type
_entity.pdbx_description
1 polymer ?
#
loop_
_entity_poly.entity_id
_entity_poly.type
_entity_poly.pdbx_seq_one_letter_code
_entity_poly.pdbx_strand_id
1 'polypeptide(L)'
;MCSSDLQRVGVCNAAEKLLVHKDVAAEFLPRIAAALAEANVVLQADTTSYDIISGAAIEGLDLNHATEEDWDTEYLALKMGIKVVSDLGAAIDHINTHSTGHTESIIAEDYAAIEAFTKRIDSAVVMVNASTRFTDGGVFGFGAELGISTQKMHARGPMGLREMTTTKWIGYGTGQVRA
;
A
#
# COMPACT_ATOMS: atom_id res chain seq x y z
N MET A 1 -0.55 -14.04 -4.10
CA MET A 1 -0.43 -12.63 -3.75
C MET A 1 0.82 -11.99 -4.39
N CYS A 2 2.03 -12.51 -4.21
CA CYS A 2 3.26 -11.83 -4.62
C CYS A 2 3.42 -11.54 -6.12
N SER A 3 3.01 -12.43 -7.02
CA SER A 3 3.19 -12.21 -8.45
C SER A 3 2.25 -11.15 -9.03
N SER A 4 1.11 -10.89 -8.40
CA SER A 4 0.16 -9.87 -8.87
C SER A 4 0.54 -8.46 -8.45
N ASP A 5 1.18 -8.31 -7.28
CA ASP A 5 1.46 -6.99 -6.71
C ASP A 5 2.76 -6.36 -7.25
N LEU A 6 3.65 -7.18 -7.83
CA LEU A 6 4.94 -6.77 -8.40
C LEU A 6 5.06 -6.94 -9.93
N GLN A 7 3.96 -7.24 -10.63
CA GLN A 7 3.98 -7.44 -12.10
C GLN A 7 4.47 -6.23 -12.89
N ARG A 8 4.24 -5.04 -12.39
CA ARG A 8 4.62 -3.76 -12.99
C ARG A 8 5.13 -2.84 -11.89
N VAL A 9 6.41 -2.90 -11.63
CA VAL A 9 7.07 -2.14 -10.56
C VAL A 9 7.03 -0.61 -10.74
N GLY A 10 6.81 -0.13 -11.95
CA GLY A 10 6.72 1.31 -12.23
C GLY A 10 5.33 1.90 -12.08
N VAL A 11 4.36 1.20 -11.48
CA VAL A 11 3.02 1.74 -11.19
C VAL A 11 2.89 2.08 -9.71
N CYS A 12 2.21 3.18 -9.42
CA CYS A 12 2.09 3.76 -8.10
C CYS A 12 1.38 2.90 -7.04
N ASN A 13 0.68 1.84 -7.45
CA ASN A 13 -0.03 0.90 -6.59
C ASN A 13 0.69 -0.46 -6.44
N ALA A 14 1.94 -0.58 -6.91
CA ALA A 14 2.77 -1.76 -6.67
C ALA A 14 3.09 -1.89 -5.17
N ALA A 15 3.15 -3.14 -4.66
CA ALA A 15 3.56 -3.38 -3.28
C ALA A 15 5.08 -3.19 -3.15
N GLU A 16 5.51 -2.38 -2.19
CA GLU A 16 6.93 -2.07 -1.97
C GLU A 16 7.41 -2.44 -0.58
N LYS A 17 6.51 -2.43 0.39
CA LYS A 17 6.82 -2.74 1.79
C LYS A 17 5.87 -3.79 2.33
N LEU A 18 6.41 -4.69 3.14
CA LEU A 18 5.68 -5.76 3.81
C LEU A 18 5.97 -5.73 5.30
N LEU A 19 4.97 -5.41 6.10
CA LEU A 19 5.04 -5.49 7.55
C LEU A 19 4.43 -6.79 8.02
N VAL A 20 5.14 -7.55 8.85
CA VAL A 20 4.73 -8.86 9.33
C VAL A 20 4.65 -8.87 10.84
N HIS A 21 3.50 -9.28 11.39
CA HIS A 21 3.35 -9.41 12.83
C HIS A 21 4.29 -10.49 13.38
N LYS A 22 4.96 -10.20 14.49
CA LYS A 22 5.97 -11.08 15.10
C LYS A 22 5.51 -12.52 15.33
N ASP A 23 4.24 -12.71 15.69
CA ASP A 23 3.71 -14.03 16.06
C ASP A 23 3.55 -14.97 14.85
N VAL A 24 3.52 -14.43 13.64
CA VAL A 24 3.45 -15.23 12.39
C VAL A 24 4.75 -15.17 11.59
N ALA A 25 5.69 -14.30 11.96
CA ALA A 25 6.89 -14.03 11.19
C ALA A 25 7.75 -15.29 10.94
N ALA A 26 7.95 -16.12 11.95
CA ALA A 26 8.79 -17.31 11.85
C ALA A 26 8.25 -18.35 10.83
N GLU A 27 6.93 -18.46 10.70
CA GLU A 27 6.30 -19.35 9.72
C GLU A 27 6.12 -18.68 8.36
N PHE A 28 5.69 -17.44 8.34
CA PHE A 28 5.30 -16.74 7.13
C PHE A 28 6.48 -16.26 6.29
N LEU A 29 7.52 -15.69 6.93
CA LEU A 29 8.64 -15.07 6.20
C LEU A 29 9.42 -16.04 5.31
N PRO A 30 9.75 -17.27 5.71
CA PRO A 30 10.42 -18.22 4.82
C PRO A 30 9.59 -18.55 3.57
N ARG A 31 8.28 -18.69 3.73
CA ARG A 31 7.36 -19.02 2.63
C ARG A 31 7.23 -17.89 1.64
N ILE A 32 7.06 -16.65 2.12
CA ILE A 32 6.93 -15.49 1.25
C ILE A 32 8.27 -15.18 0.57
N ALA A 33 9.39 -15.29 1.27
CA ALA A 33 10.71 -15.06 0.71
C ALA A 33 11.05 -16.04 -0.41
N ALA A 34 10.68 -17.33 -0.28
CA ALA A 34 10.84 -18.32 -1.35
C ALA A 34 10.04 -17.93 -2.60
N ALA A 35 8.78 -17.53 -2.44
CA ALA A 35 7.94 -17.10 -3.56
C ALA A 35 8.45 -15.80 -4.22
N LEU A 36 9.04 -14.89 -3.45
CA LEU A 36 9.65 -13.66 -3.97
C LEU A 36 10.98 -13.94 -4.68
N ALA A 37 11.78 -14.89 -4.19
CA ALA A 37 13.01 -15.34 -4.86
C ALA A 37 12.71 -15.94 -6.24
N GLU A 38 11.68 -16.78 -6.38
CA GLU A 38 11.22 -17.30 -7.68
C GLU A 38 10.86 -16.18 -8.67
N ALA A 39 10.39 -15.03 -8.16
CA ALA A 39 10.07 -13.86 -8.95
C ALA A 39 11.26 -12.89 -9.13
N ASN A 40 12.46 -13.25 -8.68
CA ASN A 40 13.69 -12.45 -8.72
C ASN A 40 13.55 -11.09 -7.99
N VAL A 41 12.80 -11.05 -6.89
CA VAL A 41 12.62 -9.86 -6.07
C VAL A 41 13.76 -9.75 -5.07
N VAL A 42 14.45 -8.61 -5.05
CA VAL A 42 15.45 -8.28 -4.04
C VAL A 42 14.77 -7.91 -2.74
N LEU A 43 15.21 -8.49 -1.61
CA LEU A 43 14.64 -8.20 -0.30
C LEU A 43 15.55 -7.28 0.51
N GLN A 44 14.97 -6.23 1.06
CA GLN A 44 15.59 -5.37 2.08
C GLN A 44 14.89 -5.64 3.40
N ALA A 45 15.55 -6.35 4.30
CA ALA A 45 14.94 -6.85 5.52
C ALA A 45 15.49 -6.15 6.77
N ASP A 46 14.61 -5.81 7.72
CA ASP A 46 15.07 -5.43 9.05
C ASP A 46 15.81 -6.59 9.71
N THR A 47 16.55 -6.33 10.77
CA THR A 47 17.39 -7.36 11.43
C THR A 47 16.61 -8.62 11.77
N THR A 48 15.40 -8.49 12.32
CA THR A 48 14.58 -9.64 12.71
C THR A 48 14.13 -10.45 11.50
N SER A 49 13.66 -9.78 10.45
CA SER A 49 13.25 -10.44 9.21
C SER A 49 14.43 -11.10 8.52
N TYR A 50 15.59 -10.44 8.50
CA TYR A 50 16.82 -10.94 7.93
C TYR A 50 17.26 -12.26 8.61
N ASP A 51 17.30 -12.29 9.93
CA ASP A 51 17.70 -13.46 10.70
C ASP A 51 16.78 -14.66 10.43
N ILE A 52 15.47 -14.43 10.38
CA ILE A 52 14.49 -15.48 10.09
C ILE A 52 14.65 -16.01 8.65
N ILE A 53 14.75 -15.12 7.66
CA ILE A 53 14.79 -15.48 6.25
C ILE A 53 16.13 -16.16 5.91
N SER A 54 17.25 -15.62 6.38
CA SER A 54 18.59 -16.20 6.13
C SER A 54 18.73 -17.61 6.71
N GLY A 55 18.08 -17.87 7.84
CA GLY A 55 18.04 -19.21 8.45
C GLY A 55 17.31 -20.27 7.63
N ALA A 56 16.49 -19.86 6.66
CA ALA A 56 15.72 -20.77 5.81
C ALA A 56 16.49 -21.31 4.58
N ALA A 57 17.70 -20.80 4.31
CA ALA A 57 18.59 -21.25 3.22
C ALA A 57 17.90 -21.32 1.85
N ILE A 58 17.18 -20.28 1.45
CA ILE A 58 16.41 -20.19 0.20
C ILE A 58 17.38 -19.97 -0.97
N GLU A 59 17.34 -20.89 -1.97
CA GLU A 59 18.18 -20.79 -3.16
C GLU A 59 17.77 -19.59 -4.05
N GLY A 60 18.76 -18.88 -4.57
CA GLY A 60 18.54 -17.75 -5.50
C GLY A 60 17.99 -16.49 -4.87
N LEU A 61 17.86 -16.43 -3.54
CA LEU A 61 17.37 -15.26 -2.83
C LEU A 61 18.45 -14.16 -2.77
N ASP A 62 18.10 -12.97 -3.21
CA ASP A 62 18.89 -11.74 -2.98
C ASP A 62 18.34 -11.03 -1.73
N LEU A 63 19.02 -11.23 -0.59
CA LEU A 63 18.61 -10.76 0.72
C LEU A 63 19.66 -9.80 1.29
N ASN A 64 19.23 -8.60 1.64
CA ASN A 64 20.08 -7.55 2.19
C ASN A 64 19.48 -6.99 3.48
N HIS A 65 20.30 -6.35 4.31
CA HIS A 65 19.81 -5.56 5.42
C HIS A 65 19.20 -4.25 4.93
N ALA A 66 18.02 -3.95 5.42
CA ALA A 66 17.38 -2.65 5.19
C ALA A 66 18.11 -1.54 5.98
N THR A 67 18.18 -0.38 5.39
CA THR A 67 18.58 0.88 6.02
C THR A 67 17.34 1.72 6.36
N GLU A 68 17.49 2.79 7.14
CA GLU A 68 16.38 3.70 7.41
C GLU A 68 15.83 4.35 6.13
N GLU A 69 16.70 4.61 5.14
CA GLU A 69 16.30 5.17 3.85
C GLU A 69 15.39 4.23 3.04
N ASP A 70 15.52 2.92 3.23
CA ASP A 70 14.69 1.94 2.52
C ASP A 70 13.20 2.08 2.87
N TRP A 71 12.87 2.58 4.07
CA TRP A 71 11.47 2.74 4.48
C TRP A 71 10.77 3.90 3.76
N ASP A 72 11.51 4.94 3.39
CA ASP A 72 10.99 6.13 2.69
C ASP A 72 11.18 6.05 1.16
N THR A 73 11.91 5.04 0.66
CA THR A 73 12.25 4.91 -0.76
C THR A 73 11.13 4.23 -1.54
N GLU A 74 10.67 4.86 -2.60
CA GLU A 74 9.89 4.21 -3.66
C GLU A 74 10.86 3.52 -4.62
N TYR A 75 10.86 2.17 -4.63
CA TYR A 75 11.91 1.42 -5.32
C TYR A 75 11.81 1.44 -6.85
N LEU A 76 10.59 1.45 -7.40
CA LEU A 76 10.34 1.35 -8.85
C LEU A 76 11.09 0.18 -9.53
N ALA A 77 11.36 -0.86 -8.78
CA ALA A 77 12.15 -2.03 -9.16
C ALA A 77 11.57 -3.30 -8.52
N LEU A 78 12.02 -4.48 -8.95
CA LEU A 78 11.70 -5.74 -8.29
C LEU A 78 12.43 -5.81 -6.95
N LYS A 79 11.98 -5.03 -6.01
CA LYS A 79 12.56 -4.88 -4.68
C LYS A 79 11.46 -4.68 -3.64
N MET A 80 11.61 -5.29 -2.46
CA MET A 80 10.64 -5.19 -1.38
C MET A 80 11.32 -4.99 -0.04
N GLY A 81 10.87 -4.00 0.72
CA GLY A 81 11.22 -3.83 2.13
C GLY A 81 10.40 -4.77 3.01
N ILE A 82 11.03 -5.48 3.94
CA ILE A 82 10.36 -6.38 4.86
C ILE A 82 10.73 -6.03 6.30
N LYS A 83 9.73 -5.89 7.16
CA LYS A 83 9.93 -5.57 8.58
C LYS A 83 9.00 -6.38 9.47
N VAL A 84 9.54 -6.95 10.53
CA VAL A 84 8.75 -7.53 11.61
C VAL A 84 8.30 -6.44 12.57
N VAL A 85 7.02 -6.45 12.90
CA VAL A 85 6.41 -5.50 13.85
C VAL A 85 5.86 -6.22 15.08
N SER A 86 5.92 -5.56 16.23
CA SER A 86 5.48 -6.15 17.50
C SER A 86 3.97 -6.34 17.59
N ASP A 87 3.21 -5.46 16.97
CA ASP A 87 1.75 -5.39 17.05
C ASP A 87 1.17 -4.45 15.97
N LEU A 88 -0.16 -4.37 15.92
CA LEU A 88 -0.88 -3.52 14.97
C LEU A 88 -0.56 -2.03 15.17
N GLY A 89 -0.34 -1.57 16.40
CA GLY A 89 0.00 -0.17 16.69
C GLY A 89 1.32 0.21 16.03
N ALA A 90 2.36 -0.61 16.21
CA ALA A 90 3.67 -0.42 15.61
C ALA A 90 3.60 -0.44 14.07
N ALA A 91 2.75 -1.30 13.48
CA ALA A 91 2.53 -1.30 12.03
C ALA A 91 1.92 0.01 11.54
N ILE A 92 0.86 0.49 12.21
CA ILE A 92 0.18 1.73 11.85
C ILE A 92 1.10 2.94 11.99
N ASP A 93 1.88 3.01 13.07
CA ASP A 93 2.80 4.12 13.32
C ASP A 93 3.92 4.14 12.26
N HIS A 94 4.44 2.96 11.88
CA HIS A 94 5.42 2.84 10.80
C HIS A 94 4.84 3.30 9.45
N ILE A 95 3.66 2.81 9.09
CA ILE A 95 2.99 3.20 7.84
C ILE A 95 2.74 4.71 7.81
N ASN A 96 2.15 5.29 8.85
CA ASN A 96 1.85 6.73 8.88
C ASN A 96 3.12 7.61 8.87
N THR A 97 4.28 7.06 9.25
CA THR A 97 5.56 7.77 9.20
C THR A 97 6.20 7.72 7.81
N HIS A 98 6.16 6.57 7.14
CA HIS A 98 6.98 6.30 5.96
C HIS A 98 6.18 6.18 4.65
N SER A 99 4.84 6.05 4.71
CA SER A 99 4.02 5.90 3.52
C SER A 99 3.93 7.19 2.70
N THR A 100 3.85 7.04 1.38
CA THR A 100 3.49 8.12 0.45
C THR A 100 2.03 8.58 0.62
N GLY A 101 1.23 7.86 1.41
CA GLY A 101 -0.20 8.10 1.59
C GLY A 101 -1.07 7.66 0.41
N HIS A 102 -0.54 6.81 -0.46
CA HIS A 102 -1.25 6.35 -1.65
C HIS A 102 -2.22 5.21 -1.33
N THR A 103 -1.72 4.02 -1.03
CA THR A 103 -2.55 2.82 -0.81
C THR A 103 -1.90 1.90 0.20
N GLU A 104 -2.67 1.52 1.21
CA GLU A 104 -2.28 0.54 2.20
C GLU A 104 -3.22 -0.65 2.20
N SER A 105 -2.72 -1.81 2.61
CA SER A 105 -3.54 -3.03 2.73
C SER A 105 -3.28 -3.74 4.05
N ILE A 106 -4.35 -4.18 4.70
CA ILE A 106 -4.29 -5.11 5.83
C ILE A 106 -4.81 -6.48 5.40
N ILE A 107 -4.10 -7.54 5.81
CA ILE A 107 -4.55 -8.93 5.70
C ILE A 107 -4.82 -9.43 7.12
N ALA A 108 -6.08 -9.57 7.48
CA ALA A 108 -6.50 -9.98 8.81
C ALA A 108 -7.91 -10.59 8.79
N GLU A 109 -8.21 -11.43 9.78
CA GLU A 109 -9.56 -11.97 10.04
C GLU A 109 -10.21 -11.28 11.25
N ASP A 110 -9.42 -10.69 12.15
CA ASP A 110 -9.91 -9.98 13.32
C ASP A 110 -10.56 -8.65 12.91
N TYR A 111 -11.86 -8.55 13.16
CA TYR A 111 -12.65 -7.35 12.86
C TYR A 111 -12.15 -6.11 13.62
N ALA A 112 -11.74 -6.27 14.88
CA ALA A 112 -11.24 -5.14 15.67
C ALA A 112 -9.92 -4.59 15.12
N ALA A 113 -9.04 -5.47 14.65
CA ALA A 113 -7.79 -5.08 13.99
C ALA A 113 -8.07 -4.36 12.66
N ILE A 114 -9.00 -4.87 11.86
CA ILE A 114 -9.42 -4.26 10.59
C ILE A 114 -9.99 -2.86 10.83
N GLU A 115 -10.88 -2.73 11.82
CA GLU A 115 -11.52 -1.44 12.15
C GLU A 115 -10.47 -0.42 12.67
N ALA A 116 -9.56 -0.84 13.54
CA ALA A 116 -8.49 0.01 14.03
C ALA A 116 -7.55 0.47 12.91
N PHE A 117 -7.17 -0.43 12.01
CA PHE A 117 -6.32 -0.13 10.86
C PHE A 117 -7.00 0.88 9.93
N THR A 118 -8.22 0.61 9.47
CA THR A 118 -8.94 1.47 8.52
C THR A 118 -9.25 2.86 9.07
N LYS A 119 -9.39 3.01 10.40
CA LYS A 119 -9.61 4.31 11.03
C LYS A 119 -8.33 5.11 11.28
N ARG A 120 -7.20 4.43 11.51
CA ARG A 120 -5.95 5.09 11.92
C ARG A 120 -4.97 5.31 10.76
N ILE A 121 -5.09 4.56 9.68
CA ILE A 121 -4.31 4.79 8.46
C ILE A 121 -4.89 5.95 7.69
N ASP A 122 -4.03 6.92 7.33
CA ASP A 122 -4.42 8.14 6.63
C ASP A 122 -3.93 8.15 5.18
N SER A 123 -3.97 7.02 4.49
CA SER A 123 -3.70 6.92 3.06
C SER A 123 -4.97 7.18 2.24
N ALA A 124 -4.79 7.53 0.96
CA ALA A 124 -5.90 7.84 0.07
C ALA A 124 -6.83 6.63 -0.15
N VAL A 125 -6.25 5.43 -0.15
CA VAL A 125 -6.99 4.17 -0.25
C VAL A 125 -6.49 3.19 0.80
N VAL A 126 -7.42 2.52 1.46
CA VAL A 126 -7.14 1.44 2.42
C VAL A 126 -7.89 0.20 1.97
N MET A 127 -7.15 -0.86 1.69
CA MET A 127 -7.67 -2.16 1.30
C MET A 127 -7.72 -3.12 2.50
N VAL A 128 -8.72 -3.98 2.51
CA VAL A 128 -8.85 -5.05 3.51
C VAL A 128 -8.91 -6.38 2.76
N ASN A 129 -7.97 -7.26 3.06
CA ASN A 129 -7.86 -8.59 2.45
C ASN A 129 -7.84 -8.55 0.90
N ALA A 130 -7.26 -7.49 0.35
CA ALA A 130 -7.16 -7.26 -1.09
C ALA A 130 -5.81 -6.64 -1.45
N SER A 131 -5.38 -6.85 -2.68
CA SER A 131 -4.15 -6.29 -3.24
C SER A 131 -4.24 -4.77 -3.38
N THR A 132 -3.14 -4.06 -3.15
CA THR A 132 -3.01 -2.62 -3.45
C THR A 132 -3.23 -2.32 -4.93
N ARG A 133 -3.04 -3.30 -5.82
CA ARG A 133 -3.26 -3.20 -7.26
C ARG A 133 -4.71 -2.90 -7.66
N PHE A 134 -5.68 -3.09 -6.77
CA PHE A 134 -7.06 -2.69 -7.02
C PHE A 134 -7.28 -1.17 -6.97
N THR A 135 -6.32 -0.40 -6.49
CA THR A 135 -6.38 1.07 -6.54
C THR A 135 -6.13 1.55 -7.95
N ASP A 136 -7.19 1.61 -8.74
CA ASP A 136 -7.19 1.96 -10.14
C ASP A 136 -8.57 2.51 -10.52
N GLY A 137 -8.61 3.64 -11.22
CA GLY A 137 -9.85 4.31 -11.59
C GLY A 137 -10.75 3.47 -12.50
N GLY A 138 -10.17 2.62 -13.35
CA GLY A 138 -10.92 1.66 -14.17
C GLY A 138 -11.55 0.57 -13.31
N VAL A 139 -10.78 0.00 -12.37
CA VAL A 139 -11.25 -1.03 -11.44
C VAL A 139 -12.33 -0.48 -10.50
N PHE A 140 -12.19 0.76 -10.04
CA PHE A 140 -13.21 1.43 -9.22
C PHE A 140 -14.47 1.84 -9.98
N GLY A 141 -14.49 1.68 -11.29
CA GLY A 141 -15.65 1.99 -12.12
C GLY A 141 -15.78 3.47 -12.49
N PHE A 142 -14.70 4.26 -12.39
CA PHE A 142 -14.68 5.67 -12.82
C PHE A 142 -14.52 5.84 -14.33
N GLY A 143 -14.35 4.74 -15.07
CA GLY A 143 -14.22 4.71 -16.52
C GLY A 143 -12.84 5.06 -17.06
N ALA A 144 -12.05 5.80 -16.29
CA ALA A 144 -10.66 6.16 -16.61
C ALA A 144 -9.92 6.56 -15.34
N GLU A 145 -8.59 6.61 -15.41
CA GLU A 145 -7.73 7.21 -14.40
C GLU A 145 -6.79 8.21 -15.09
N LEU A 146 -6.79 9.45 -14.59
CA LEU A 146 -5.86 10.50 -15.00
C LEU A 146 -4.71 10.66 -14.01
N GLY A 147 -4.84 10.03 -12.87
CA GLY A 147 -3.88 10.01 -11.79
C GLY A 147 -4.53 9.65 -10.46
N ILE A 148 -3.71 9.55 -9.41
CA ILE A 148 -4.16 9.30 -8.04
C ILE A 148 -3.65 10.42 -7.15
N SER A 149 -4.56 11.06 -6.41
CA SER A 149 -4.23 12.15 -5.50
C SER A 149 -4.16 11.66 -4.06
N THR A 150 -3.10 12.02 -3.36
CA THR A 150 -2.98 11.82 -1.91
C THR A 150 -3.40 13.04 -1.10
N GLN A 151 -3.82 14.12 -1.77
CA GLN A 151 -4.24 15.37 -1.13
C GLN A 151 -5.55 15.21 -0.35
N LYS A 152 -5.75 16.09 0.65
CA LYS A 152 -6.94 16.07 1.52
C LYS A 152 -7.94 17.19 1.24
N MET A 153 -7.62 18.13 0.39
CA MET A 153 -8.41 19.37 0.18
C MET A 153 -9.21 19.40 -1.12
N HIS A 154 -9.12 18.37 -1.96
CA HIS A 154 -9.84 18.25 -3.23
C HIS A 154 -10.10 16.78 -3.50
N ALA A 155 -10.06 16.33 -4.76
CA ALA A 155 -10.15 14.92 -5.07
C ALA A 155 -9.03 14.15 -4.37
N ARG A 156 -9.36 13.01 -3.78
CA ARG A 156 -8.43 12.10 -3.11
C ARG A 156 -8.64 10.68 -3.61
N GLY A 157 -7.56 9.94 -3.81
CA GLY A 157 -7.59 8.62 -4.44
C GLY A 157 -7.60 8.72 -5.97
N PRO A 158 -8.04 7.68 -6.68
CA PRO A 158 -8.14 7.67 -8.14
C PRO A 158 -9.02 8.81 -8.66
N MET A 159 -8.51 9.56 -9.66
CA MET A 159 -9.19 10.67 -10.28
C MET A 159 -9.56 10.31 -11.72
N GLY A 160 -10.86 10.35 -12.01
CA GLY A 160 -11.41 10.15 -13.33
C GLY A 160 -11.90 11.46 -13.97
N LEU A 161 -12.80 11.34 -14.93
CA LEU A 161 -13.35 12.48 -15.65
C LEU A 161 -14.09 13.46 -14.76
N ARG A 162 -14.77 12.97 -13.73
CA ARG A 162 -15.55 13.78 -12.80
C ARG A 162 -14.67 14.76 -12.02
N GLU A 163 -13.53 14.32 -11.54
CA GLU A 163 -12.60 15.11 -10.73
C GLU A 163 -11.88 16.17 -11.56
N MET A 164 -11.83 15.99 -12.89
CA MET A 164 -11.23 16.93 -13.84
C MET A 164 -12.22 17.98 -14.35
N THR A 165 -13.47 17.94 -13.91
CA THR A 165 -14.52 18.88 -14.30
C THR A 165 -15.08 19.60 -13.10
N THR A 166 -15.77 20.70 -13.35
CA THR A 166 -16.51 21.43 -12.32
C THR A 166 -17.88 21.83 -12.84
N THR A 167 -18.74 22.24 -11.93
CA THR A 167 -20.10 22.68 -12.24
C THR A 167 -20.24 24.17 -12.05
N LYS A 168 -21.11 24.82 -12.84
CA LYS A 168 -21.60 26.16 -12.55
C LYS A 168 -23.12 26.13 -12.40
N TRP A 169 -23.62 26.96 -11.54
CA TRP A 169 -25.05 27.10 -11.33
C TRP A 169 -25.59 28.25 -12.21
N ILE A 170 -26.70 28.00 -12.90
CA ILE A 170 -27.38 29.02 -13.72
C ILE A 170 -28.79 29.14 -13.17
N GLY A 171 -29.14 30.32 -12.67
CA GLY A 171 -30.49 30.62 -12.22
C GLY A 171 -31.22 31.49 -13.23
N TYR A 172 -32.41 31.07 -13.67
CA TYR A 172 -33.29 31.87 -14.51
C TYR A 172 -34.42 32.44 -13.62
N GLY A 173 -34.55 33.74 -13.60
CA GLY A 173 -35.58 34.43 -12.86
C GLY A 173 -36.47 35.29 -13.74
N THR A 174 -37.64 35.71 -13.24
CA THR A 174 -38.58 36.62 -13.87
C THR A 174 -38.77 37.92 -13.07
N GLY A 175 -37.78 38.26 -12.21
CA GLY A 175 -37.81 39.47 -11.39
C GLY A 175 -38.04 39.22 -9.89
N GLN A 176 -37.91 37.95 -9.43
CA GLN A 176 -38.04 37.62 -8.00
C GLN A 176 -36.94 38.32 -7.19
N VAL A 177 -37.33 38.88 -6.04
CA VAL A 177 -36.42 39.42 -5.04
C VAL A 177 -36.46 38.60 -3.76
N ARG A 178 -35.35 38.54 -3.07
CA ARG A 178 -35.28 37.94 -1.74
C ARG A 178 -35.66 38.99 -0.70
N ALA A 179 -36.70 38.67 0.11
CA ALA A 179 -37.08 39.50 1.26
C ALA A 179 -36.08 39.29 2.43
#